data_4bee2383f41fa5effd5e1ca5016e737f
#
_entry.id   4bee2383f41fa5effd5e1ca5016e737f
#
_cell.length_a   1.000
_cell.length_b   1.000
_cell.length_c   1.000
_cell.angle_alpha   90.00
_cell.angle_beta   90.00
_cell.angle_gamma   90.00
#
_symmetry.space_group_name_H-M   'P 1'
#
loop_
_entity.id
_entity.type
_entity.pdbx_description
1 polymer ?
#
loop_
_entity_poly.entity_id
_entity_poly.type
_entity_poly.pdbx_seq_one_letter_code
_entity_poly.pdbx_strand_id
1 'polypeptide(L)'
;MTWVEAAESETGQPTDAVWASQLLSESLMRWSRWWLGLGTFFAAGTAGTLGMVLVLDDPGSVIAVVCILVVAVVTLAMCAVVLWRLHRSGRRLARALRWWLALRAGVVPSRGFAGWLAPRAVLFKPVVFVRILTATLSGLVGIFGLSTIGYAVSENAMALLAAVLWGLLGTACCVGQFGGVMRLVSGLADDDPLWSMVR
;
A
#
# COMPACT_ATOMS: atom_id res chain seq x y z
N MET A 1 -3.65 15.84 -13.38
CA MET A 1 -2.73 16.52 -12.46
C MET A 1 -3.33 17.77 -11.85
N THR A 2 -4.08 18.51 -12.60
CA THR A 2 -4.77 19.75 -12.19
C THR A 2 -5.59 19.66 -10.89
N TRP A 3 -6.32 18.55 -10.65
CA TRP A 3 -7.18 18.39 -9.45
C TRP A 3 -6.42 18.18 -8.14
N VAL A 4 -5.21 17.60 -8.21
CA VAL A 4 -4.34 17.46 -7.02
C VAL A 4 -3.72 18.80 -6.67
N GLU A 5 -3.30 19.55 -7.67
CA GLU A 5 -2.73 20.89 -7.51
C GLU A 5 -3.78 21.88 -6.98
N ALA A 6 -5.01 21.80 -7.51
CA ALA A 6 -6.12 22.61 -7.03
C ALA A 6 -6.45 22.33 -5.56
N ALA A 7 -6.38 21.06 -5.13
CA ALA A 7 -6.57 20.70 -3.73
C ALA A 7 -5.39 21.12 -2.84
N GLU A 8 -4.15 21.10 -3.37
CA GLU A 8 -2.96 21.55 -2.64
C GLU A 8 -2.91 23.08 -2.47
N SER A 9 -3.47 23.82 -3.43
CA SER A 9 -3.57 25.29 -3.40
C SER A 9 -4.91 25.80 -2.83
N GLU A 10 -5.82 24.92 -2.47
CA GLU A 10 -7.16 25.24 -1.93
C GLU A 10 -7.99 26.15 -2.87
N THR A 11 -7.74 26.07 -4.18
CA THR A 11 -8.37 26.96 -5.19
C THR A 11 -9.54 26.33 -5.94
N GLY A 12 -10.00 25.12 -5.54
CA GLY A 12 -11.06 24.40 -6.21
C GLY A 12 -12.46 24.97 -5.97
N GLN A 13 -13.33 24.88 -7.00
CA GLN A 13 -14.71 25.30 -6.87
C GLN A 13 -15.62 24.14 -6.38
N PRO A 14 -16.61 24.40 -5.54
CA PRO A 14 -17.55 23.37 -5.07
C PRO A 14 -18.31 22.65 -6.19
N THR A 15 -18.55 23.34 -7.31
CA THR A 15 -19.19 22.77 -8.51
C THR A 15 -18.38 21.61 -9.11
N ASP A 16 -17.07 21.65 -8.99
CA ASP A 16 -16.15 20.66 -9.55
C ASP A 16 -15.93 19.48 -8.61
N ALA A 17 -16.37 19.61 -7.34
CA ALA A 17 -16.07 18.64 -6.29
C ALA A 17 -16.56 17.21 -6.61
N VAL A 18 -17.69 17.07 -7.30
CA VAL A 18 -18.25 15.77 -7.70
C VAL A 18 -17.32 15.08 -8.70
N TRP A 19 -16.95 15.80 -9.77
CA TRP A 19 -16.07 15.28 -10.81
C TRP A 19 -14.66 15.01 -10.30
N ALA A 20 -14.09 15.95 -9.57
CA ALA A 20 -12.75 15.82 -9.00
C ALA A 20 -12.63 14.62 -8.05
N SER A 21 -13.60 14.44 -7.15
CA SER A 21 -13.62 13.31 -6.22
C SER A 21 -13.75 11.96 -6.95
N GLN A 22 -14.55 11.90 -8.01
CA GLN A 22 -14.73 10.70 -8.81
C GLN A 22 -13.46 10.31 -9.55
N LEU A 23 -12.83 11.23 -10.29
CA LEU A 23 -11.58 11.00 -11.01
C LEU A 23 -10.40 10.64 -10.08
N LEU A 24 -10.31 11.30 -8.92
CA LEU A 24 -9.29 10.98 -7.93
C LEU A 24 -9.50 9.60 -7.30
N SER A 25 -10.74 9.21 -7.03
CA SER A 25 -11.06 7.88 -6.52
C SER A 25 -10.72 6.78 -7.54
N GLU A 26 -11.03 7.00 -8.82
CA GLU A 26 -10.66 6.08 -9.91
C GLU A 26 -9.15 5.96 -10.07
N SER A 27 -8.42 7.08 -9.99
CA SER A 27 -6.95 7.08 -10.08
C SER A 27 -6.28 6.36 -8.90
N LEU A 28 -6.84 6.46 -7.69
CA LEU A 28 -6.41 5.71 -6.52
C LEU A 28 -6.68 4.21 -6.67
N MET A 29 -7.81 3.85 -7.29
CA MET A 29 -8.23 2.46 -7.46
C MET A 29 -7.65 1.77 -8.70
N ARG A 30 -6.77 2.43 -9.49
CA ARG A 30 -6.18 1.81 -10.69
C ARG A 30 -5.47 0.50 -10.37
N TRP A 31 -5.81 -0.56 -11.12
CA TRP A 31 -5.22 -1.88 -11.04
C TRP A 31 -3.70 -1.87 -11.28
N SER A 32 -3.22 -0.97 -12.15
CA SER A 32 -1.79 -0.84 -12.43
C SER A 32 -0.94 -0.54 -11.20
N ARG A 33 -1.46 0.25 -10.26
CA ARG A 33 -0.75 0.55 -9.00
C ARG A 33 -0.67 -0.67 -8.07
N TRP A 34 -1.73 -1.49 -8.08
CA TRP A 34 -1.76 -2.72 -7.31
C TRP A 34 -0.79 -3.75 -7.88
N TRP A 35 -0.83 -3.98 -9.20
CA TRP A 35 0.10 -4.87 -9.88
C TRP A 35 1.56 -4.45 -9.70
N LEU A 36 1.85 -3.15 -9.79
CA LEU A 36 3.20 -2.62 -9.56
C LEU A 36 3.67 -2.90 -8.12
N GLY A 37 2.82 -2.69 -7.13
CA GLY A 37 3.14 -2.97 -5.72
C GLY A 37 3.37 -4.46 -5.46
N LEU A 38 2.49 -5.31 -5.98
CA LEU A 38 2.59 -6.76 -5.84
C LEU A 38 3.82 -7.32 -6.57
N GLY A 39 4.05 -6.89 -7.82
CA GLY A 39 5.23 -7.29 -8.60
C GLY A 39 6.53 -6.88 -7.91
N THR A 40 6.59 -5.67 -7.35
CA THR A 40 7.75 -5.20 -6.59
C THR A 40 7.97 -6.01 -5.31
N PHE A 41 6.90 -6.42 -4.62
CA PHE A 41 6.98 -7.28 -3.43
C PHE A 41 7.59 -8.65 -3.78
N PHE A 42 7.09 -9.30 -4.83
CA PHE A 42 7.62 -10.59 -5.27
C PHE A 42 9.06 -10.46 -5.79
N ALA A 43 9.38 -9.42 -6.57
CA ALA A 43 10.73 -9.18 -7.06
C ALA A 43 11.72 -8.99 -5.91
N ALA A 44 11.35 -8.24 -4.86
CA ALA A 44 12.19 -8.06 -3.68
C ALA A 44 12.38 -9.38 -2.91
N GLY A 45 11.30 -10.15 -2.71
CA GLY A 45 11.34 -11.43 -2.02
C GLY A 45 12.22 -12.46 -2.76
N THR A 46 12.00 -12.60 -4.07
CA THR A 46 12.78 -13.55 -4.89
C THR A 46 14.25 -13.13 -5.00
N ALA A 47 14.56 -11.86 -5.22
CA ALA A 47 15.93 -11.38 -5.30
C ALA A 47 16.67 -11.58 -3.97
N GLY A 48 16.02 -11.31 -2.84
CA GLY A 48 16.60 -11.53 -1.52
C GLY A 48 16.85 -13.02 -1.24
N THR A 49 15.84 -13.86 -1.50
CA THR A 49 15.96 -15.31 -1.26
C THR A 49 16.99 -15.97 -2.16
N LEU A 50 16.96 -15.67 -3.48
CA LEU A 50 17.94 -16.21 -4.43
C LEU A 50 19.36 -15.73 -4.09
N GLY A 51 19.53 -14.45 -3.73
CA GLY A 51 20.82 -13.93 -3.29
C GLY A 51 21.36 -14.68 -2.07
N MET A 52 20.50 -14.98 -1.10
CA MET A 52 20.89 -15.77 0.08
C MET A 52 21.28 -17.20 -0.28
N VAL A 53 20.43 -17.90 -1.05
CA VAL A 53 20.69 -19.29 -1.45
C VAL A 53 22.02 -19.40 -2.20
N LEU A 54 22.23 -18.57 -3.22
CA LEU A 54 23.41 -18.63 -4.06
C LEU A 54 24.72 -18.29 -3.31
N VAL A 55 24.63 -17.43 -2.28
CA VAL A 55 25.82 -17.04 -1.49
C VAL A 55 26.18 -18.08 -0.43
N LEU A 56 25.16 -18.74 0.17
CA LEU A 56 25.38 -19.61 1.34
C LEU A 56 25.51 -21.09 0.96
N ASP A 57 24.86 -21.51 -0.13
CA ASP A 57 24.84 -22.94 -0.54
C ASP A 57 26.11 -23.33 -1.35
N ASP A 58 26.52 -22.48 -2.27
CA ASP A 58 27.79 -22.66 -3.03
C ASP A 58 28.43 -21.28 -3.28
N PRO A 59 29.34 -20.85 -2.38
CA PRO A 59 29.94 -19.53 -2.49
C PRO A 59 30.82 -19.34 -3.75
N GLY A 60 31.14 -20.41 -4.48
CA GLY A 60 31.92 -20.32 -5.73
C GLY A 60 33.18 -19.45 -5.60
N SER A 61 33.43 -18.62 -6.61
CA SER A 61 34.51 -17.62 -6.53
C SER A 61 34.03 -16.36 -5.78
N VAL A 62 34.94 -15.69 -5.07
CA VAL A 62 34.67 -14.43 -4.37
C VAL A 62 34.02 -13.38 -5.31
N ILE A 63 34.44 -13.37 -6.57
CA ILE A 63 33.88 -12.46 -7.59
C ILE A 63 32.42 -12.78 -7.84
N ALA A 64 32.04 -14.06 -7.94
CA ALA A 64 30.64 -14.45 -8.14
C ALA A 64 29.76 -14.04 -6.96
N VAL A 65 30.21 -14.26 -5.73
CA VAL A 65 29.51 -13.83 -4.51
C VAL A 65 29.28 -12.32 -4.50
N VAL A 66 30.32 -11.53 -4.79
CA VAL A 66 30.22 -10.07 -4.85
C VAL A 66 29.23 -9.62 -5.93
N CYS A 67 29.26 -10.22 -7.12
CA CYS A 67 28.33 -9.90 -8.19
C CYS A 67 26.87 -10.19 -7.79
N ILE A 68 26.61 -11.35 -7.19
CA ILE A 68 25.27 -11.74 -6.72
C ILE A 68 24.76 -10.76 -5.66
N LEU A 69 25.57 -10.43 -4.67
CA LEU A 69 25.22 -9.47 -3.63
C LEU A 69 24.92 -8.09 -4.19
N VAL A 70 25.73 -7.59 -5.13
CA VAL A 70 25.51 -6.31 -5.79
C VAL A 70 24.17 -6.31 -6.52
N VAL A 71 23.87 -7.35 -7.31
CA VAL A 71 22.59 -7.47 -8.03
C VAL A 71 21.41 -7.53 -7.06
N ALA A 72 21.51 -8.30 -5.98
CA ALA A 72 20.46 -8.40 -4.97
C ALA A 72 20.21 -7.05 -4.28
N VAL A 73 21.26 -6.36 -3.84
CA VAL A 73 21.17 -5.04 -3.19
C VAL A 73 20.59 -4.00 -4.14
N VAL A 74 21.03 -3.94 -5.38
CA VAL A 74 20.52 -3.01 -6.40
C VAL A 74 19.02 -3.28 -6.63
N THR A 75 18.63 -4.55 -6.78
CA THR A 75 17.21 -4.92 -6.97
C THR A 75 16.36 -4.51 -5.76
N LEU A 76 16.82 -4.80 -4.55
CA LEU A 76 16.11 -4.38 -3.31
C LEU A 76 16.01 -2.85 -3.21
N ALA A 77 17.06 -2.12 -3.53
CA ALA A 77 17.06 -0.65 -3.53
C ALA A 77 16.06 -0.10 -4.55
N MET A 78 16.04 -0.64 -5.78
CA MET A 78 15.06 -0.27 -6.81
C MET A 78 13.62 -0.55 -6.35
N CYS A 79 13.37 -1.72 -5.76
CA CYS A 79 12.07 -2.08 -5.20
C CYS A 79 11.65 -1.10 -4.09
N ALA A 80 12.55 -0.75 -3.18
CA ALA A 80 12.30 0.22 -2.12
C ALA A 80 11.93 1.61 -2.67
N VAL A 81 12.66 2.09 -3.68
CA VAL A 81 12.37 3.37 -4.35
C VAL A 81 10.98 3.36 -5.01
N VAL A 82 10.64 2.27 -5.72
CA VAL A 82 9.33 2.13 -6.37
C VAL A 82 8.20 2.13 -5.33
N LEU A 83 8.33 1.34 -4.27
CA LEU A 83 7.35 1.29 -3.17
C LEU A 83 7.21 2.64 -2.47
N TRP A 84 8.32 3.33 -2.22
CA TRP A 84 8.30 4.66 -1.61
C TRP A 84 7.60 5.70 -2.50
N ARG A 85 7.88 5.71 -3.81
CA ARG A 85 7.19 6.58 -4.78
C ARG A 85 5.69 6.28 -4.85
N LEU A 86 5.31 5.01 -4.87
CA LEU A 86 3.91 4.57 -4.82
C LEU A 86 3.22 5.05 -3.54
N HIS A 87 3.88 4.89 -2.39
CA HIS A 87 3.36 5.33 -1.11
C HIS A 87 3.19 6.87 -1.06
N ARG A 88 4.21 7.61 -1.48
CA ARG A 88 4.17 9.08 -1.50
C ARG A 88 3.08 9.61 -2.43
N SER A 89 2.97 9.07 -3.65
CA SER A 89 1.93 9.48 -4.61
C SER A 89 0.53 9.09 -4.12
N GLY A 90 0.38 7.93 -3.46
CA GLY A 90 -0.87 7.52 -2.84
C GLY A 90 -1.31 8.45 -1.71
N ARG A 91 -0.38 8.93 -0.89
CA ARG A 91 -0.67 9.92 0.17
C ARG A 91 -1.13 11.28 -0.38
N ARG A 92 -0.51 11.76 -1.48
CA ARG A 92 -0.93 13.00 -2.13
C ARG A 92 -2.34 12.90 -2.68
N LEU A 93 -2.63 11.82 -3.42
CA LEU A 93 -3.96 11.56 -3.96
C LEU A 93 -5.03 11.41 -2.87
N ALA A 94 -4.72 10.72 -1.77
CA ALA A 94 -5.66 10.54 -0.67
C ALA A 94 -5.97 11.85 0.06
N ARG A 95 -4.98 12.75 0.22
CA ARG A 95 -5.20 14.09 0.79
C ARG A 95 -6.06 14.96 -0.12
N ALA A 96 -5.75 14.97 -1.42
CA ALA A 96 -6.54 15.70 -2.40
C ALA A 96 -7.99 15.19 -2.44
N LEU A 97 -8.19 13.87 -2.45
CA LEU A 97 -9.52 13.27 -2.41
C LEU A 97 -10.31 13.69 -1.17
N ARG A 98 -9.69 13.67 0.00
CA ARG A 98 -10.34 14.10 1.25
C ARG A 98 -10.76 15.56 1.19
N TRP A 99 -9.94 16.44 0.67
CA TRP A 99 -10.26 17.86 0.52
C TRP A 99 -11.45 18.07 -0.42
N TRP A 100 -11.48 17.39 -1.57
CA TRP A 100 -12.60 17.46 -2.50
C TRP A 100 -13.90 16.86 -1.95
N LEU A 101 -13.82 15.79 -1.15
CA LEU A 101 -14.97 15.21 -0.47
C LEU A 101 -15.54 16.17 0.57
N ALA A 102 -14.70 16.85 1.34
CA ALA A 102 -15.13 17.86 2.31
C ALA A 102 -15.84 19.05 1.61
N LEU A 103 -15.30 19.50 0.46
CA LEU A 103 -15.97 20.53 -0.36
C LEU A 103 -17.34 20.05 -0.86
N ARG A 104 -17.43 18.79 -1.32
CA ARG A 104 -18.67 18.17 -1.80
C ARG A 104 -19.71 18.05 -0.68
N ALA A 105 -19.33 17.69 0.54
CA ALA A 105 -20.24 17.56 1.67
C ALA A 105 -20.95 18.86 2.01
N GLY A 106 -20.29 20.01 1.80
CA GLY A 106 -20.92 21.33 1.94
C GLY A 106 -21.99 21.64 0.89
N VAL A 107 -21.98 20.98 -0.28
CA VAL A 107 -22.90 21.25 -1.41
C VAL A 107 -24.00 20.20 -1.52
N VAL A 108 -23.69 18.93 -1.24
CA VAL A 108 -24.62 17.80 -1.38
C VAL A 108 -24.66 17.04 -0.05
N PRO A 109 -25.53 17.45 0.89
CA PRO A 109 -25.68 16.70 2.13
C PRO A 109 -26.28 15.33 1.81
N SER A 110 -25.51 14.28 2.02
CA SER A 110 -25.97 12.89 1.90
C SER A 110 -26.85 12.53 3.09
N ARG A 111 -28.13 12.93 3.03
CA ARG A 111 -29.12 12.59 4.07
C ARG A 111 -29.79 11.26 3.75
N GLY A 112 -29.94 10.38 4.77
CA GLY A 112 -30.71 9.15 4.69
C GLY A 112 -29.88 7.88 4.51
N PHE A 113 -30.57 6.78 4.20
CA PHE A 113 -30.02 5.44 4.09
C PHE A 113 -28.90 5.31 3.03
N ALA A 114 -29.01 6.05 1.94
CA ALA A 114 -28.00 6.10 0.89
C ALA A 114 -26.67 6.69 1.38
N GLY A 115 -26.69 7.73 2.20
CA GLY A 115 -25.50 8.31 2.82
C GLY A 115 -24.82 7.36 3.80
N TRP A 116 -25.60 6.58 4.54
CA TRP A 116 -25.09 5.55 5.45
C TRP A 116 -24.48 4.37 4.70
N LEU A 117 -25.04 3.98 3.55
CA LEU A 117 -24.56 2.83 2.77
C LEU A 117 -23.33 3.16 1.92
N ALA A 118 -23.19 4.40 1.45
CA ALA A 118 -22.13 4.80 0.51
C ALA A 118 -20.70 4.49 0.99
N PRO A 119 -20.28 4.82 2.23
CA PRO A 119 -18.94 4.47 2.71
C PRO A 119 -18.74 2.96 2.82
N ARG A 120 -19.80 2.22 3.16
CA ARG A 120 -19.76 0.75 3.33
C ARG A 120 -19.72 0.04 1.98
N ALA A 121 -20.44 0.55 0.99
CA ALA A 121 -20.45 0.02 -0.37
C ALA A 121 -19.07 0.08 -1.05
N VAL A 122 -18.21 1.01 -0.64
CA VAL A 122 -16.82 1.10 -1.16
C VAL A 122 -15.99 -0.12 -0.80
N LEU A 123 -16.22 -0.74 0.36
CA LEU A 123 -15.50 -1.95 0.78
C LEU A 123 -15.81 -3.15 -0.13
N PHE A 124 -16.99 -3.17 -0.77
CA PHE A 124 -17.39 -4.21 -1.72
C PHE A 124 -16.91 -3.97 -3.14
N LYS A 125 -16.23 -2.84 -3.43
CA LYS A 125 -15.59 -2.66 -4.74
C LYS A 125 -14.48 -3.70 -4.89
N PRO A 126 -14.43 -4.44 -6.05
CA PRO A 126 -13.49 -5.54 -6.22
C PRO A 126 -12.03 -5.14 -6.01
N VAL A 127 -11.67 -3.91 -6.41
CA VAL A 127 -10.31 -3.39 -6.21
C VAL A 127 -9.97 -3.19 -4.74
N VAL A 128 -10.92 -2.74 -3.92
CA VAL A 128 -10.72 -2.56 -2.47
C VAL A 128 -10.64 -3.91 -1.78
N PHE A 129 -11.55 -4.83 -2.13
CA PHE A 129 -11.54 -6.19 -1.62
C PHE A 129 -10.21 -6.90 -1.89
N VAL A 130 -9.72 -6.86 -3.14
CA VAL A 130 -8.43 -7.47 -3.51
C VAL A 130 -7.27 -6.83 -2.76
N ARG A 131 -7.30 -5.53 -2.50
CA ARG A 131 -6.27 -4.86 -1.67
C ARG A 131 -6.30 -5.30 -0.22
N ILE A 132 -7.48 -5.47 0.37
CA ILE A 132 -7.62 -6.00 1.73
C ILE A 132 -7.10 -7.44 1.76
N LEU A 133 -7.50 -8.27 0.81
CA LEU A 133 -7.05 -9.66 0.72
C LEU A 133 -5.52 -9.74 0.60
N THR A 134 -4.90 -8.95 -0.28
CA THR A 134 -3.44 -8.92 -0.41
C THR A 134 -2.75 -8.35 0.81
N ALA A 135 -3.33 -7.36 1.50
CA ALA A 135 -2.82 -6.86 2.77
C ALA A 135 -2.84 -7.95 3.85
N THR A 136 -3.94 -8.70 3.94
CA THR A 136 -4.08 -9.81 4.90
C THR A 136 -3.07 -10.92 4.62
N LEU A 137 -2.97 -11.36 3.36
CA LEU A 137 -2.02 -12.40 2.98
C LEU A 137 -0.56 -11.97 3.22
N SER A 138 -0.20 -10.76 2.84
CA SER A 138 1.14 -10.24 3.12
C SER A 138 1.40 -10.06 4.62
N GLY A 139 0.37 -9.68 5.39
CA GLY A 139 0.43 -9.61 6.85
C GLY A 139 0.67 -10.98 7.49
N LEU A 140 0.01 -12.01 7.00
CA LEU A 140 0.25 -13.40 7.45
C LEU A 140 1.69 -13.83 7.16
N VAL A 141 2.21 -13.54 5.96
CA VAL A 141 3.62 -13.79 5.63
C VAL A 141 4.55 -13.03 6.57
N GLY A 142 4.23 -11.77 6.87
CA GLY A 142 4.98 -10.94 7.81
C GLY A 142 5.01 -11.52 9.22
N ILE A 143 3.84 -11.86 9.76
CA ILE A 143 3.70 -12.45 11.11
C ILE A 143 4.42 -13.80 11.17
N PHE A 144 4.23 -14.66 10.16
CA PHE A 144 4.89 -15.96 10.11
C PHE A 144 6.41 -15.81 10.05
N GLY A 145 6.93 -14.95 9.18
CA GLY A 145 8.37 -14.68 9.10
C GLY A 145 8.94 -14.17 10.43
N LEU A 146 8.26 -13.21 11.09
CA LEU A 146 8.74 -12.69 12.38
C LEU A 146 8.62 -13.71 13.51
N SER A 147 7.57 -14.52 13.55
CA SER A 147 7.37 -15.54 14.60
C SER A 147 8.37 -16.69 14.51
N THR A 148 8.87 -16.98 13.32
CA THR A 148 9.88 -18.05 13.11
C THR A 148 11.31 -17.60 13.42
N ILE A 149 11.59 -16.32 13.73
CA ILE A 149 12.94 -15.82 14.05
C ILE A 149 13.54 -16.60 15.22
N GLY A 150 12.77 -16.84 16.29
CA GLY A 150 13.27 -17.57 17.46
C GLY A 150 13.76 -18.99 17.14
N TYR A 151 13.04 -19.69 16.28
CA TYR A 151 13.42 -21.01 15.78
C TYR A 151 14.62 -20.89 14.81
N ALA A 152 14.59 -19.93 13.88
CA ALA A 152 15.61 -19.75 12.85
C ALA A 152 17.00 -19.42 13.43
N VAL A 153 17.07 -18.77 14.60
CA VAL A 153 18.32 -18.48 15.30
C VAL A 153 19.04 -19.76 15.71
N SER A 154 18.29 -20.81 16.09
CA SER A 154 18.88 -22.11 16.50
C SER A 154 19.26 -23.00 15.32
N GLU A 155 18.69 -22.78 14.14
CA GLU A 155 18.95 -23.63 12.97
C GLU A 155 20.18 -23.19 12.19
N ASN A 156 20.12 -22.05 11.53
CA ASN A 156 21.24 -21.51 10.77
C ASN A 156 20.98 -20.05 10.35
N ALA A 157 22.09 -19.39 9.92
CA ALA A 157 22.05 -17.99 9.49
C ALA A 157 21.11 -17.75 8.29
N MET A 158 20.99 -18.72 7.37
CA MET A 158 20.11 -18.62 6.20
C MET A 158 18.64 -18.58 6.59
N ALA A 159 18.20 -19.46 7.48
CA ALA A 159 16.85 -19.48 7.99
C ALA A 159 16.50 -18.15 8.70
N LEU A 160 17.43 -17.63 9.50
CA LEU A 160 17.29 -16.36 10.18
C LEU A 160 17.12 -15.19 9.20
N LEU A 161 18.01 -15.09 8.22
CA LEU A 161 17.95 -14.03 7.21
C LEU A 161 16.68 -14.10 6.38
N ALA A 162 16.24 -15.30 5.98
CA ALA A 162 15.00 -15.52 5.27
C ALA A 162 13.78 -15.10 6.11
N ALA A 163 13.72 -15.50 7.38
CA ALA A 163 12.66 -15.14 8.31
C ALA A 163 12.54 -13.62 8.49
N VAL A 164 13.68 -12.94 8.68
CA VAL A 164 13.73 -11.48 8.80
C VAL A 164 13.30 -10.79 7.50
N LEU A 165 13.82 -11.24 6.34
CA LEU A 165 13.48 -10.67 5.03
C LEU A 165 11.98 -10.74 4.76
N TRP A 166 11.40 -11.95 4.82
CA TRP A 166 9.98 -12.15 4.54
C TRP A 166 9.09 -11.53 5.61
N GLY A 167 9.54 -11.53 6.86
CA GLY A 167 8.86 -10.85 7.97
C GLY A 167 8.74 -9.35 7.73
N LEU A 168 9.84 -8.68 7.40
CA LEU A 168 9.86 -7.25 7.12
C LEU A 168 9.12 -6.87 5.84
N LEU A 169 9.34 -7.62 4.74
CA LEU A 169 8.65 -7.38 3.47
C LEU A 169 7.13 -7.56 3.60
N GLY A 170 6.70 -8.65 4.25
CA GLY A 170 5.28 -8.93 4.47
C GLY A 170 4.61 -7.85 5.31
N THR A 171 5.24 -7.46 6.41
CA THR A 171 4.73 -6.38 7.30
C THR A 171 4.67 -5.04 6.58
N ALA A 172 5.73 -4.65 5.86
CA ALA A 172 5.77 -3.40 5.11
C ALA A 172 4.70 -3.35 4.01
N CYS A 173 4.49 -4.46 3.28
CA CYS A 173 3.44 -4.58 2.27
C CYS A 173 2.04 -4.48 2.90
N CYS A 174 1.79 -5.19 4.00
CA CYS A 174 0.54 -5.14 4.75
C CYS A 174 0.22 -3.71 5.19
N VAL A 175 1.13 -3.04 5.89
CA VAL A 175 0.95 -1.67 6.38
C VAL A 175 0.73 -0.69 5.22
N GLY A 176 1.45 -0.86 4.11
CA GLY A 176 1.31 -0.03 2.91
C GLY A 176 -0.07 -0.17 2.27
N GLN A 177 -0.57 -1.38 2.07
CA GLN A 177 -1.86 -1.68 1.46
C GLN A 177 -3.02 -1.30 2.40
N PHE A 178 -2.95 -1.72 3.66
CA PHE A 178 -3.99 -1.45 4.65
C PHE A 178 -4.11 0.05 4.96
N GLY A 179 -2.98 0.74 5.12
CA GLY A 179 -2.95 2.19 5.29
C GLY A 179 -3.56 2.96 4.12
N GLY A 180 -3.45 2.45 2.89
CA GLY A 180 -4.11 3.01 1.70
C GLY A 180 -5.64 2.86 1.78
N VAL A 181 -6.12 1.68 2.14
CA VAL A 181 -7.56 1.40 2.30
C VAL A 181 -8.15 2.21 3.45
N MET A 182 -7.49 2.24 4.62
CA MET A 182 -7.96 3.00 5.78
C MET A 182 -8.10 4.50 5.48
N ARG A 183 -7.18 5.09 4.73
CA ARG A 183 -7.28 6.51 4.33
C ARG A 183 -8.43 6.76 3.37
N LEU A 184 -8.72 5.82 2.47
CA LEU A 184 -9.87 5.91 1.58
C LEU A 184 -11.17 5.86 2.39
N VAL A 185 -11.28 4.89 3.30
CA VAL A 185 -12.47 4.71 4.14
C VAL A 185 -12.65 5.89 5.11
N SER A 186 -11.58 6.39 5.74
CA SER A 186 -11.67 7.54 6.64
C SER A 186 -12.09 8.82 5.92
N GLY A 187 -11.60 9.05 4.67
CA GLY A 187 -12.04 10.19 3.88
C GLY A 187 -13.52 10.14 3.50
N LEU A 188 -14.09 8.94 3.35
CA LEU A 188 -15.52 8.73 3.08
C LEU A 188 -16.35 8.73 4.37
N ALA A 189 -15.77 8.39 5.51
CA ALA A 189 -16.45 8.37 6.81
C ALA A 189 -16.70 9.78 7.36
N ASP A 190 -15.94 10.78 6.95
CA ASP A 190 -16.20 12.18 7.32
C ASP A 190 -17.56 12.68 6.77
N ASP A 191 -18.09 12.02 5.72
CA ASP A 191 -19.43 12.26 5.16
C ASP A 191 -20.52 11.37 5.78
N ASP A 192 -20.19 10.44 6.68
CA ASP A 192 -21.16 9.52 7.31
C ASP A 192 -21.94 10.27 8.42
N PRO A 193 -23.27 10.37 8.33
CA PRO A 193 -24.09 11.07 9.30
C PRO A 193 -23.99 10.50 10.73
N LEU A 194 -23.58 9.25 10.91
CA LEU A 194 -23.35 8.66 12.23
C LEU A 194 -22.08 9.19 12.91
N TRP A 195 -21.05 9.51 12.16
CA TRP A 195 -19.81 10.08 12.71
C TRP A 195 -19.93 11.56 13.02
N SER A 196 -20.81 12.29 12.32
CA SER A 196 -21.10 13.69 12.62
C SER A 196 -21.90 13.88 13.93
N MET A 197 -22.58 12.82 14.41
CA MET A 197 -23.31 12.86 15.71
C MET A 197 -22.41 12.60 16.93
N VAL A 198 -21.18 12.10 16.73
CA VAL A 198 -20.25 11.74 17.83
C VAL A 198 -19.19 12.82 18.05
N ARG A 199 -19.13 13.84 17.18
CA ARG A 199 -18.29 15.05 17.34
C ARG A 199 -19.12 16.19 17.89
#